data_84b6957941a047472cd989ada83c2a44
#
_entry.id   84b6957941a047472cd989ada83c2a44
#
_cell.length_a   1.000
_cell.length_b   1.000
_cell.length_c   1.000
_cell.angle_alpha   90.00
_cell.angle_beta   90.00
_cell.angle_gamma   90.00
#
_symmetry.space_group_name_H-M   'P 1'
#
loop_
_entity.id
_entity.type
_entity.pdbx_description
1 polymer ?
#
loop_
_entity_poly.entity_id
_entity_poly.type
_entity_poly.pdbx_seq_one_letter_code
_entity_poly.pdbx_strand_id
1 'polypeptide(L)'
;QGNPGGVGSGHPTNPAPYTVDNVGLGGGGGAIQTGFDGGNNPSNPPNAGGDGGDGAGFASGTWGSTGEVVSCVQYYSGGGAGGVYTPNPAPGPGGIGGLGGGGNGGSPANPSCVTSPARVGEAGTANTGGGGASSGGAPSPSSPFVGQAGGSGIVVIRYKYQN
;
A
#
# COMPACT_ATOMS: atom_id res chain seq x y z
N GLN A 1 -6.70 -11.37 -13.75
CA GLN A 1 -7.55 -10.57 -12.86
C GLN A 1 -6.82 -10.39 -11.54
N GLY A 2 -6.78 -9.16 -11.01
CA GLY A 2 -6.21 -8.88 -9.68
C GLY A 2 -7.11 -9.39 -8.56
N ASN A 3 -6.58 -9.47 -7.37
CA ASN A 3 -7.31 -9.82 -6.16
C ASN A 3 -8.03 -8.60 -5.59
N PRO A 4 -9.06 -8.79 -4.74
CA PRO A 4 -9.73 -7.70 -4.08
C PRO A 4 -8.80 -6.97 -3.10
N GLY A 5 -9.09 -5.70 -2.83
CA GLY A 5 -8.50 -4.94 -1.74
C GLY A 5 -9.08 -5.35 -0.39
N GLY A 6 -8.37 -5.00 0.69
CA GLY A 6 -8.84 -5.10 2.05
C GLY A 6 -9.89 -4.03 2.39
N VAL A 7 -10.64 -4.23 3.46
CA VAL A 7 -11.63 -3.28 3.97
C VAL A 7 -10.98 -2.31 4.97
N GLY A 8 -11.45 -1.06 4.97
CA GLY A 8 -11.06 -0.09 5.99
C GLY A 8 -11.68 -0.43 7.36
N SER A 9 -11.00 -0.03 8.44
CA SER A 9 -11.64 -0.05 9.77
C SER A 9 -12.85 0.91 9.75
N GLY A 10 -13.94 0.52 10.40
CA GLY A 10 -15.21 1.24 10.30
C GLY A 10 -16.21 0.63 9.32
N HIS A 11 -15.84 -0.38 8.55
CA HIS A 11 -16.77 -1.12 7.70
C HIS A 11 -17.68 -2.04 8.56
N PRO A 12 -18.98 -2.19 8.24
CA PRO A 12 -19.91 -2.99 9.06
C PRO A 12 -19.57 -4.46 9.24
N THR A 13 -18.65 -5.01 8.42
CA THR A 13 -18.12 -6.37 8.56
C THR A 13 -16.93 -6.46 9.52
N ASN A 14 -16.40 -5.34 9.98
CA ASN A 14 -15.29 -5.31 10.93
C ASN A 14 -15.86 -5.06 12.34
N PRO A 15 -15.77 -6.01 13.28
CA PRO A 15 -16.44 -5.89 14.57
C PRO A 15 -15.93 -4.70 15.38
N ALA A 16 -16.88 -3.90 15.87
CA ALA A 16 -16.64 -2.77 16.76
C ALA A 16 -15.97 -3.20 18.09
N PRO A 17 -15.32 -2.27 18.84
CA PRO A 17 -15.80 -0.90 19.02
C PRO A 17 -15.02 0.13 18.20
N TYR A 18 -15.74 0.84 17.35
CA TYR A 18 -15.19 2.03 16.71
C TYR A 18 -15.16 3.16 17.75
N THR A 19 -14.00 3.54 18.17
CA THR A 19 -13.84 4.95 18.51
C THR A 19 -13.66 5.66 17.18
N VAL A 20 -14.50 6.63 16.89
CA VAL A 20 -14.44 7.51 15.68
C VAL A 20 -13.09 8.19 15.49
N ASP A 21 -12.11 7.84 16.26
CA ASP A 21 -10.88 8.56 16.46
C ASP A 21 -9.72 8.04 15.62
N ASN A 22 -9.76 6.79 15.12
CA ASN A 22 -8.66 6.25 14.33
C ASN A 22 -9.19 5.30 13.26
N VAL A 23 -8.95 5.60 12.01
CA VAL A 23 -9.37 4.79 10.87
C VAL A 23 -8.15 4.37 10.06
N GLY A 24 -7.88 3.08 10.00
CA GLY A 24 -6.96 2.49 9.03
C GLY A 24 -7.70 2.17 7.73
N LEU A 25 -7.21 2.64 6.61
CA LEU A 25 -7.76 2.30 5.29
C LEU A 25 -7.24 0.94 4.85
N GLY A 26 -8.05 0.17 4.12
CA GLY A 26 -7.63 -1.12 3.57
C GLY A 26 -6.57 -0.96 2.47
N GLY A 27 -5.72 -1.95 2.31
CA GLY A 27 -4.77 -2.03 1.21
C GLY A 27 -5.41 -2.52 -0.08
N GLY A 28 -4.86 -2.15 -1.23
CA GLY A 28 -5.25 -2.66 -2.55
C GLY A 28 -4.81 -4.11 -2.76
N GLY A 29 -5.55 -4.87 -3.57
CA GLY A 29 -5.14 -6.21 -3.95
C GLY A 29 -4.01 -6.19 -4.98
N GLY A 30 -3.13 -7.16 -4.90
CA GLY A 30 -2.08 -7.44 -5.89
C GLY A 30 -2.49 -8.51 -6.90
N ALA A 31 -1.55 -8.90 -7.77
CA ALA A 31 -1.84 -9.91 -8.79
C ALA A 31 -2.08 -11.31 -8.21
N ILE A 32 -1.44 -11.65 -7.09
CA ILE A 32 -1.56 -12.99 -6.48
C ILE A 32 -2.11 -12.99 -5.05
N GLN A 33 -2.20 -11.83 -4.40
CA GLN A 33 -2.63 -11.72 -3.01
C GLN A 33 -3.67 -10.62 -2.84
N THR A 34 -4.65 -10.86 -1.95
CA THR A 34 -5.61 -9.84 -1.52
C THR A 34 -4.91 -8.77 -0.69
N GLY A 35 -5.40 -7.54 -0.74
CA GLY A 35 -4.98 -6.51 0.20
C GLY A 35 -5.47 -6.80 1.62
N PHE A 36 -4.77 -6.29 2.61
CA PHE A 36 -5.09 -6.48 4.02
C PHE A 36 -6.04 -5.38 4.53
N ASP A 37 -6.84 -5.76 5.52
CA ASP A 37 -7.78 -4.83 6.16
C ASP A 37 -7.03 -3.78 6.99
N GLY A 38 -7.54 -2.56 7.00
CA GLY A 38 -7.08 -1.52 7.90
C GLY A 38 -7.47 -1.80 9.35
N GLY A 39 -6.59 -1.53 10.29
CA GLY A 39 -6.83 -1.68 11.73
C GLY A 39 -6.78 -3.10 12.28
N ASN A 40 -6.71 -4.13 11.44
CA ASN A 40 -6.73 -5.55 11.82
C ASN A 40 -5.61 -6.39 11.19
N ASN A 41 -4.55 -5.77 10.74
CA ASN A 41 -3.40 -6.55 10.27
C ASN A 41 -2.67 -7.16 11.47
N PRO A 42 -2.50 -8.49 11.54
CA PRO A 42 -1.79 -9.15 12.64
C PRO A 42 -0.33 -8.72 12.78
N SER A 43 0.25 -8.11 11.74
CA SER A 43 1.61 -7.59 11.73
C SER A 43 1.71 -6.11 12.13
N ASN A 44 0.59 -5.41 12.26
CA ASN A 44 0.54 -3.98 12.53
C ASN A 44 -0.26 -3.67 13.81
N PRO A 45 0.11 -2.63 14.57
CA PRO A 45 -0.65 -2.24 15.75
C PRO A 45 -2.09 -1.83 15.40
N PRO A 46 -3.00 -1.82 16.38
CA PRO A 46 -4.35 -1.31 16.20
C PRO A 46 -4.33 0.06 15.53
N ASN A 47 -5.26 0.29 14.60
CA ASN A 47 -5.39 1.54 13.83
C ASN A 47 -4.31 1.77 12.75
N ALA A 48 -3.61 0.74 12.32
CA ALA A 48 -2.70 0.82 11.17
C ALA A 48 -3.45 0.80 9.82
N GLY A 49 -2.83 1.33 8.78
CA GLY A 49 -3.28 1.10 7.41
C GLY A 49 -3.09 -0.36 7.00
N GLY A 50 -3.95 -0.89 6.16
CA GLY A 50 -3.83 -2.24 5.61
C GLY A 50 -2.70 -2.30 4.58
N ASP A 51 -1.94 -3.39 4.56
CA ASP A 51 -0.89 -3.62 3.58
C ASP A 51 -1.47 -3.91 2.20
N GLY A 52 -0.75 -3.57 1.15
CA GLY A 52 -1.07 -3.97 -0.21
C GLY A 52 -0.81 -5.46 -0.43
N GLY A 53 -1.61 -6.10 -1.27
CA GLY A 53 -1.39 -7.49 -1.66
C GLY A 53 -0.21 -7.62 -2.64
N ASP A 54 0.51 -8.74 -2.55
CA ASP A 54 1.66 -8.99 -3.41
C ASP A 54 1.29 -9.22 -4.87
N GLY A 55 2.17 -8.77 -5.73
CA GLY A 55 2.16 -8.97 -7.16
C GLY A 55 2.76 -10.31 -7.59
N ALA A 56 2.70 -10.58 -8.88
CA ALA A 56 3.27 -11.81 -9.45
C ALA A 56 4.80 -11.73 -9.52
N GLY A 57 5.46 -12.78 -9.05
CA GLY A 57 6.92 -12.91 -9.03
C GLY A 57 7.44 -13.84 -10.13
N PHE A 58 8.59 -13.47 -10.72
CA PHE A 58 9.32 -14.24 -11.72
C PHE A 58 10.80 -14.29 -11.35
N ALA A 59 11.53 -15.32 -11.76
CA ALA A 59 12.98 -15.39 -11.53
C ALA A 59 13.67 -14.12 -12.09
N SER A 60 14.56 -13.52 -11.30
CA SER A 60 15.28 -12.30 -11.69
C SER A 60 16.02 -12.49 -13.00
N GLY A 61 15.96 -11.47 -13.86
CA GLY A 61 16.52 -11.53 -15.21
C GLY A 61 15.62 -12.17 -16.27
N THR A 62 14.47 -12.74 -15.91
CA THR A 62 13.52 -13.32 -16.88
C THR A 62 13.03 -12.25 -17.87
N TRP A 63 12.80 -11.04 -17.39
CA TRP A 63 12.27 -9.92 -18.16
C TRP A 63 13.22 -8.71 -18.20
N GLY A 64 14.53 -8.95 -18.21
CA GLY A 64 15.54 -7.89 -18.15
C GLY A 64 15.67 -7.27 -16.76
N SER A 65 15.93 -5.95 -16.68
CA SER A 65 16.10 -5.20 -15.42
C SER A 65 14.84 -4.42 -15.00
N THR A 66 13.65 -4.93 -15.33
CA THR A 66 12.36 -4.30 -14.99
C THR A 66 11.73 -4.95 -13.76
N GLY A 67 10.68 -4.34 -13.21
CA GLY A 67 10.01 -4.86 -12.01
C GLY A 67 10.76 -4.52 -10.71
N GLU A 68 10.14 -4.84 -9.60
CA GLU A 68 10.75 -4.74 -8.27
C GLU A 68 11.50 -6.03 -7.96
N VAL A 69 12.80 -5.94 -7.65
CA VAL A 69 13.63 -7.13 -7.39
C VAL A 69 13.83 -7.30 -5.90
N VAL A 70 13.31 -8.40 -5.37
CA VAL A 70 13.49 -8.82 -3.97
C VAL A 70 13.96 -10.27 -3.95
N SER A 71 15.09 -10.53 -3.30
CA SER A 71 15.65 -11.90 -3.13
C SER A 71 15.72 -12.71 -4.43
N CYS A 72 16.24 -12.11 -5.51
CA CYS A 72 16.36 -12.72 -6.84
C CYS A 72 15.02 -13.06 -7.53
N VAL A 73 13.92 -12.45 -7.10
CA VAL A 73 12.61 -12.52 -7.75
C VAL A 73 12.21 -11.12 -8.22
N GLN A 74 11.72 -11.01 -9.44
CA GLN A 74 11.15 -9.79 -10.01
C GLN A 74 9.64 -9.83 -9.85
N TYR A 75 9.10 -8.85 -9.13
CA TYR A 75 7.66 -8.72 -8.85
C TYR A 75 7.02 -7.61 -9.68
N TYR A 76 5.75 -7.83 -10.03
CA TYR A 76 4.92 -6.90 -10.80
C TYR A 76 3.49 -6.87 -10.26
N SER A 77 2.85 -5.71 -10.38
CA SER A 77 1.43 -5.52 -10.02
C SER A 77 1.11 -5.77 -8.54
N GLY A 78 1.96 -5.24 -7.66
CA GLY A 78 1.66 -5.17 -6.23
C GLY A 78 0.58 -4.13 -5.93
N GLY A 79 -0.24 -4.37 -4.91
CA GLY A 79 -1.26 -3.43 -4.43
C GLY A 79 -0.64 -2.27 -3.64
N GLY A 80 -1.22 -1.08 -3.75
CA GLY A 80 -0.85 0.04 -2.88
C GLY A 80 -1.45 -0.12 -1.48
N ALA A 81 -0.78 0.40 -0.47
CA ALA A 81 -1.20 0.29 0.92
C ALA A 81 -2.22 1.35 1.34
N GLY A 82 -2.97 1.05 2.39
CA GLY A 82 -3.86 1.96 3.07
C GLY A 82 -3.11 2.95 3.96
N GLY A 83 -3.58 4.18 4.00
CA GLY A 83 -3.13 5.19 4.96
C GLY A 83 -3.92 5.15 6.26
N VAL A 84 -3.56 6.03 7.19
CA VAL A 84 -4.25 6.18 8.48
C VAL A 84 -4.83 7.57 8.62
N TYR A 85 -6.08 7.65 9.03
CA TYR A 85 -6.70 8.88 9.51
C TYR A 85 -6.85 8.81 11.02
N THR A 86 -6.37 9.83 11.73
CA THR A 86 -6.60 9.94 13.16
C THR A 86 -6.59 11.40 13.63
N PRO A 87 -7.59 11.81 14.38
CA PRO A 87 -7.54 13.04 15.17
C PRO A 87 -6.76 12.86 16.48
N ASN A 88 -6.36 11.64 16.83
CA ASN A 88 -5.73 11.30 18.11
C ASN A 88 -4.20 11.42 18.03
N PRO A 89 -3.51 11.85 19.09
CA PRO A 89 -2.06 12.04 19.11
C PRO A 89 -1.20 10.74 18.98
N ALA A 90 -1.81 9.57 18.88
CA ALA A 90 -1.09 8.30 18.70
C ALA A 90 -1.56 7.56 17.43
N PRO A 91 -1.22 8.06 16.21
CA PRO A 91 -1.57 7.37 14.98
C PRO A 91 -0.81 6.05 14.85
N GLY A 92 -1.48 5.04 14.28
CA GLY A 92 -0.83 3.86 13.74
C GLY A 92 0.00 4.18 12.50
N PRO A 93 0.89 3.30 12.07
CA PRO A 93 1.62 3.45 10.82
C PRO A 93 0.70 3.28 9.61
N GLY A 94 1.03 3.91 8.49
CA GLY A 94 0.47 3.53 7.19
C GLY A 94 0.88 2.09 6.86
N GLY A 95 0.10 1.40 6.06
CA GLY A 95 0.41 0.07 5.57
C GLY A 95 1.64 0.04 4.66
N ILE A 96 2.16 -1.14 4.41
CA ILE A 96 3.28 -1.39 3.49
C ILE A 96 2.73 -1.78 2.12
N GLY A 97 3.30 -1.23 1.05
CA GLY A 97 2.93 -1.61 -0.32
C GLY A 97 3.29 -3.07 -0.61
N GLY A 98 2.43 -3.74 -1.38
CA GLY A 98 2.70 -5.11 -1.82
C GLY A 98 3.90 -5.19 -2.77
N LEU A 99 4.62 -6.31 -2.76
CA LEU A 99 5.71 -6.58 -3.69
C LEU A 99 5.23 -6.45 -5.14
N GLY A 100 6.02 -5.84 -5.99
CA GLY A 100 5.66 -5.53 -7.37
C GLY A 100 5.31 -4.06 -7.55
N GLY A 101 5.89 -3.21 -6.73
CA GLY A 101 5.87 -1.75 -6.86
C GLY A 101 4.67 -1.07 -6.22
N GLY A 102 4.02 -1.69 -5.27
CA GLY A 102 2.98 -1.03 -4.47
C GLY A 102 3.55 0.11 -3.62
N GLY A 103 2.87 1.25 -3.59
CA GLY A 103 3.25 2.39 -2.74
C GLY A 103 2.90 2.17 -1.27
N ASN A 104 3.71 2.69 -0.36
CA ASN A 104 3.47 2.64 1.08
C ASN A 104 2.44 3.68 1.52
N GLY A 105 1.57 3.32 2.45
CA GLY A 105 0.52 4.18 2.99
C GLY A 105 1.06 5.34 3.82
N GLY A 106 0.35 6.45 3.75
CA GLY A 106 0.65 7.63 4.56
C GLY A 106 0.18 7.51 6.02
N SER A 107 0.82 8.25 6.89
CA SER A 107 0.42 8.39 8.29
C SER A 107 0.49 9.85 8.71
N PRO A 108 -0.41 10.34 9.58
CA PRO A 108 -0.27 11.69 10.13
C PRO A 108 0.99 11.80 11.00
N ALA A 109 1.47 13.03 11.19
CA ALA A 109 2.53 13.28 12.16
C ALA A 109 2.06 12.87 13.56
N ASN A 110 2.92 12.21 14.31
CA ASN A 110 2.68 11.96 15.72
C ASN A 110 3.16 13.17 16.54
N PRO A 111 2.28 14.01 17.07
CA PRO A 111 2.68 15.21 17.83
C PRO A 111 3.42 14.89 19.13
N SER A 112 3.28 13.65 19.63
CA SER A 112 4.00 13.19 20.81
C SER A 112 5.40 12.61 20.48
N CYS A 113 5.75 12.53 19.19
CA CYS A 113 7.02 12.01 18.74
C CYS A 113 7.60 12.91 17.64
N VAL A 114 8.51 13.79 18.01
CA VAL A 114 9.18 14.73 17.09
C VAL A 114 9.96 14.05 15.96
N THR A 115 10.17 12.75 16.05
CA THR A 115 10.89 11.95 15.04
C THR A 115 9.94 11.28 14.03
N SER A 116 8.63 11.42 14.17
CA SER A 116 7.64 10.85 13.25
C SER A 116 6.92 11.98 12.47
N PRO A 117 7.53 12.52 11.40
CA PRO A 117 6.87 13.49 10.55
C PRO A 117 5.65 12.85 9.84
N ALA A 118 4.69 13.68 9.46
CA ALA A 118 3.61 13.21 8.59
C ALA A 118 4.20 12.59 7.33
N ARG A 119 3.74 11.39 7.00
CA ARG A 119 4.12 10.69 5.77
C ARG A 119 2.97 10.78 4.79
N VAL A 120 3.24 11.38 3.66
CA VAL A 120 2.36 11.29 2.49
C VAL A 120 2.46 9.86 1.95
N GLY A 121 1.35 9.31 1.47
CA GLY A 121 1.40 8.02 0.80
C GLY A 121 2.35 8.06 -0.40
N GLU A 122 2.87 6.93 -0.81
CA GLU A 122 3.81 6.81 -1.92
C GLU A 122 3.10 6.39 -3.21
N ALA A 123 3.59 6.90 -4.33
CA ALA A 123 3.13 6.45 -5.64
C ALA A 123 3.62 5.02 -5.92
N GLY A 124 2.89 4.30 -6.76
CA GLY A 124 3.37 3.03 -7.27
C GLY A 124 4.65 3.20 -8.09
N THR A 125 5.54 2.21 -8.03
CA THR A 125 6.82 2.21 -8.76
C THR A 125 6.57 2.13 -10.27
N ALA A 126 7.26 2.96 -11.01
CA ALA A 126 7.15 2.97 -12.46
C ALA A 126 7.62 1.63 -13.09
N ASN A 127 7.00 1.23 -14.19
CA ASN A 127 7.31 0.01 -14.96
C ASN A 127 7.07 -1.29 -14.17
N THR A 128 6.19 -1.25 -13.14
CA THR A 128 5.78 -2.42 -12.41
C THR A 128 4.28 -2.70 -12.52
N GLY A 129 3.47 -1.66 -12.81
CA GLY A 129 2.01 -1.74 -12.72
C GLY A 129 1.51 -1.78 -11.27
N GLY A 130 2.34 -1.38 -10.30
CA GLY A 130 1.97 -1.33 -8.89
C GLY A 130 0.95 -0.25 -8.57
N GLY A 131 0.10 -0.47 -7.57
CA GLY A 131 -0.88 0.50 -7.08
C GLY A 131 -0.24 1.65 -6.32
N GLY A 132 -0.81 2.84 -6.40
CA GLY A 132 -0.48 3.96 -5.50
C GLY A 132 -1.19 3.81 -4.16
N ALA A 133 -0.61 4.37 -3.12
CA ALA A 133 -1.15 4.31 -1.77
C ALA A 133 -2.07 5.48 -1.44
N SER A 134 -2.84 5.35 -0.36
CA SER A 134 -3.55 6.47 0.23
C SER A 134 -2.64 7.27 1.16
N SER A 135 -2.86 8.58 1.20
CA SER A 135 -2.21 9.44 2.21
C SER A 135 -2.84 9.24 3.58
N GLY A 136 -2.04 9.40 4.61
CA GLY A 136 -2.54 9.59 5.96
C GLY A 136 -2.97 11.04 6.17
N GLY A 137 -3.87 11.28 7.12
CA GLY A 137 -4.34 12.63 7.42
C GLY A 137 -4.76 12.81 8.86
N ALA A 138 -4.66 14.05 9.32
CA ALA A 138 -5.28 14.55 10.54
C ALA A 138 -6.33 15.59 10.14
N PRO A 139 -7.31 15.90 11.01
CA PRO A 139 -8.31 16.91 10.75
C PRO A 139 -7.69 18.31 10.74
N SER A 140 -6.92 18.61 9.72
CA SER A 140 -6.30 19.92 9.51
C SER A 140 -6.55 20.35 8.08
N PRO A 141 -6.98 21.60 7.87
CA PRO A 141 -7.20 22.15 6.53
C PRO A 141 -5.92 22.19 5.68
N SER A 142 -4.76 22.00 6.30
CA SER A 142 -3.45 22.02 5.65
C SER A 142 -2.93 20.62 5.27
N SER A 143 -3.69 19.54 5.51
CA SER A 143 -3.28 18.17 5.19
C SER A 143 -4.27 17.55 4.20
N PRO A 144 -4.14 17.81 2.90
CA PRO A 144 -5.04 17.22 1.91
C PRO A 144 -4.84 15.70 1.86
N PHE A 145 -5.96 14.96 1.96
CA PHE A 145 -6.00 13.53 1.70
C PHE A 145 -5.88 13.31 0.19
N VAL A 146 -4.68 13.14 -0.31
CA VAL A 146 -4.45 12.90 -1.73
C VAL A 146 -4.00 11.46 -1.90
N GLY A 147 -4.81 10.66 -2.61
CA GLY A 147 -4.36 9.36 -3.10
C GLY A 147 -3.19 9.53 -4.06
N GLN A 148 -2.28 8.59 -4.06
CA GLN A 148 -1.11 8.62 -4.92
C GLN A 148 -1.37 7.87 -6.24
N ALA A 149 -0.68 8.28 -7.29
CA ALA A 149 -0.81 7.63 -8.59
C ALA A 149 -0.28 6.18 -8.55
N GLY A 150 -0.90 5.30 -9.29
CA GLY A 150 -0.33 4.00 -9.58
C GLY A 150 0.93 4.12 -10.43
N GLY A 151 1.82 3.15 -10.34
CA GLY A 151 2.98 3.03 -11.21
C GLY A 151 2.57 2.71 -12.64
N SER A 152 3.35 3.18 -13.62
CA SER A 152 3.14 2.78 -15.01
C SER A 152 3.30 1.26 -15.17
N GLY A 153 2.50 0.67 -16.05
CA GLY A 153 2.68 -0.71 -16.48
C GLY A 153 3.86 -0.85 -17.45
N ILE A 154 4.19 -2.10 -17.76
CA ILE A 154 5.20 -2.45 -18.74
C ILE A 154 4.68 -3.54 -19.66
N VAL A 155 5.07 -3.49 -20.93
CA VAL A 155 4.88 -4.58 -21.90
C VAL A 155 6.23 -5.10 -22.30
N VAL A 156 6.49 -6.38 -22.04
CA VAL A 156 7.75 -7.03 -22.43
C VAL A 156 7.45 -8.03 -23.52
N ILE A 157 8.10 -7.86 -24.69
CA ILE A 157 7.97 -8.75 -25.84
C ILE A 157 9.26 -9.55 -25.97
N ARG A 158 9.16 -10.86 -25.94
CA ARG A 158 10.28 -11.79 -26.15
C ARG A 158 10.01 -12.66 -27.37
N TYR A 159 10.92 -12.68 -28.29
CA TYR A 159 10.83 -13.55 -29.46
C TYR A 159 12.12 -14.34 -29.65
N LYS A 160 11.98 -15.50 -30.25
CA LYS A 160 13.14 -16.32 -30.61
C LYS A 160 13.75 -15.74 -31.89
N TYR A 161 15.02 -15.36 -31.81
CA TYR A 161 15.76 -15.01 -33.02
C TYR A 161 16.03 -16.30 -33.81
N GLN A 162 15.67 -16.33 -35.09
CA GLN A 162 15.98 -17.42 -36.01
C GLN A 162 17.07 -16.94 -36.95
N ASN A 163 18.21 -17.66 -36.98
CA ASN A 163 19.23 -17.51 -38.00
C ASN A 163 18.85 -18.30 -39.23
#